data_d25019bd74106d09f76e9446e1255c8d
#
_entry.id   d25019bd74106d09f76e9446e1255c8d
#
_cell.length_a   1.000
_cell.length_b   1.000
_cell.length_c   1.000
_cell.angle_alpha   90.00
_cell.angle_beta   90.00
_cell.angle_gamma   90.00
#
_symmetry.space_group_name_H-M   'P 1'
#
loop_
_entity.id
_entity.type
_entity.pdbx_description
1 polymer ?
#
loop_
_entity_poly.entity_id
_entity_poly.type
_entity_poly.pdbx_seq_one_letter_code
_entity_poly.pdbx_strand_id
1 'polypeptide(L)'
;VLNLYAGIGGNRKHWENVEVTAIEYNEEIANVYKQLHPNDNVIVTDAHDYLAKHWREFDFIWSSPPCQSHSKVRMMASKSGSYDAVMPDMKLWSEIIFLQNFTKNTDIKFVVENVKPYYEPFVKPTAKLGRHLFWANFEIPETEIKDGLTHNERGR
;
A
#
# COMPACT_ATOMS: atom_id res chain seq x y z
N VAL A 1 -0.43 10.39 -11.33
CA VAL A 1 -0.58 9.41 -10.25
C VAL A 1 0.55 9.58 -9.25
N LEU A 2 0.20 9.66 -7.98
CA LEU A 2 1.16 9.58 -6.87
C LEU A 2 1.24 8.13 -6.39
N ASN A 3 2.43 7.56 -6.39
CA ASN A 3 2.70 6.20 -5.91
C ASN A 3 3.55 6.27 -4.64
N LEU A 4 2.90 6.17 -3.49
CA LEU A 4 3.55 6.23 -2.17
C LEU A 4 4.03 4.85 -1.74
N TYR A 5 5.21 4.81 -1.11
CA TYR A 5 5.87 3.56 -0.72
C TYR A 5 6.10 2.66 -1.94
N ALA A 6 6.67 3.25 -2.97
CA ALA A 6 6.68 2.65 -4.31
C ALA A 6 7.49 1.35 -4.43
N GLY A 7 8.47 1.13 -3.56
CA GLY A 7 9.35 -0.02 -3.65
C GLY A 7 10.07 -0.04 -4.99
N ILE A 8 10.15 -1.19 -5.61
CA ILE A 8 10.68 -1.36 -6.97
C ILE A 8 9.60 -1.20 -8.07
N GLY A 9 8.39 -0.83 -7.71
CA GLY A 9 7.30 -0.56 -8.64
C GLY A 9 6.51 -1.79 -9.08
N GLY A 10 6.35 -2.78 -8.21
CA GLY A 10 5.57 -3.98 -8.52
C GLY A 10 4.11 -3.65 -8.88
N ASN A 11 3.49 -2.70 -8.20
CA ASN A 11 2.14 -2.23 -8.48
C ASN A 11 2.06 -1.38 -9.75
N ARG A 12 3.17 -0.73 -10.15
CA ARG A 12 3.26 0.17 -11.31
C ARG A 12 3.23 -0.58 -12.66
N LYS A 13 3.58 -1.83 -12.67
CA LYS A 13 3.86 -2.64 -13.86
C LYS A 13 2.77 -2.61 -14.95
N HIS A 14 1.52 -2.51 -14.56
CA HIS A 14 0.37 -2.56 -15.49
C HIS A 14 -0.35 -1.22 -15.66
N TRP A 15 0.22 -0.13 -15.13
CA TRP A 15 -0.38 1.19 -15.31
C TRP A 15 0.07 1.79 -16.65
N GLU A 16 -0.89 2.05 -17.51
CA GLU A 16 -0.66 2.55 -18.85
C GLU A 16 -1.22 3.99 -18.99
N ASN A 17 -0.57 4.79 -19.85
CA ASN A 17 -1.01 6.14 -20.18
C ASN A 17 -1.16 7.08 -18.96
N VAL A 18 -0.26 6.96 -17.99
CA VAL A 18 -0.24 7.77 -16.78
C VAL A 18 1.13 8.37 -16.53
N GLU A 19 1.17 9.59 -16.02
CA GLU A 19 2.36 10.20 -15.45
C GLU A 19 2.45 9.82 -13.97
N VAL A 20 3.55 9.24 -13.55
CA VAL A 20 3.74 8.73 -12.18
C VAL A 20 4.84 9.48 -11.47
N THR A 21 4.53 9.96 -10.26
CA THR A 21 5.50 10.37 -9.27
C THR A 21 5.56 9.29 -8.19
N ALA A 22 6.69 8.65 -8.06
CA ALA A 22 6.94 7.57 -7.11
C ALA A 22 7.76 8.06 -5.93
N ILE A 23 7.32 7.77 -4.73
CA ILE A 23 8.01 8.12 -3.48
C ILE A 23 8.52 6.85 -2.84
N GLU A 24 9.83 6.79 -2.65
CA GLU A 24 10.52 5.70 -1.97
C GLU A 24 11.59 6.27 -1.04
N TYR A 25 11.59 5.84 0.21
CA TYR A 25 12.52 6.35 1.22
C TYR A 25 13.94 5.79 1.07
N ASN A 26 14.06 4.54 0.62
CA ASN A 26 15.35 3.89 0.43
C ASN A 26 15.92 4.22 -0.95
N GLU A 27 17.09 4.87 -0.97
CA GLU A 27 17.74 5.31 -2.20
C GLU A 27 18.13 4.15 -3.13
N GLU A 28 18.60 3.03 -2.60
CA GLU A 28 18.97 1.86 -3.40
C GLU A 28 17.75 1.26 -4.10
N ILE A 29 16.64 1.14 -3.38
CA ILE A 29 15.37 0.65 -3.94
C ILE A 29 14.83 1.64 -4.97
N ALA A 30 14.91 2.94 -4.70
CA ALA A 30 14.50 3.98 -5.65
C ALA A 30 15.32 3.93 -6.95
N ASN A 31 16.60 3.63 -6.86
CA ASN A 31 17.46 3.46 -8.04
C ASN A 31 17.03 2.26 -8.89
N VAL A 32 16.62 1.15 -8.27
CA VAL A 32 16.05 0.00 -8.99
C VAL A 32 14.73 0.39 -9.66
N TYR A 33 13.87 1.13 -8.98
CA TYR A 33 12.63 1.64 -9.56
C TYR A 33 12.91 2.48 -10.82
N LYS A 34 13.86 3.40 -10.76
CA LYS A 34 14.25 4.25 -11.91
C LYS A 34 14.72 3.44 -13.11
N GLN A 35 15.41 2.33 -12.89
CA GLN A 35 15.86 1.44 -13.96
C GLN A 35 14.69 0.70 -14.62
N LEU A 36 13.71 0.27 -13.83
CA LEU A 36 12.54 -0.45 -14.32
C LEU A 36 11.49 0.47 -14.95
N HIS A 37 11.37 1.71 -14.47
CA HIS A 37 10.40 2.70 -14.92
C HIS A 37 11.10 4.05 -15.19
N PRO A 38 11.90 4.16 -16.27
CA PRO A 38 12.77 5.32 -16.50
C PRO A 38 12.01 6.62 -16.82
N ASN A 39 10.74 6.52 -17.18
CA ASN A 39 9.91 7.69 -17.50
C ASN A 39 9.16 8.25 -16.27
N ASP A 40 9.19 7.56 -15.14
CA ASP A 40 8.53 8.02 -13.92
C ASP A 40 9.42 9.01 -13.16
N ASN A 41 8.79 9.95 -12.47
CA ASN A 41 9.49 10.86 -11.56
C ASN A 41 9.65 10.18 -10.19
N VAL A 42 10.87 9.86 -9.80
CA VAL A 42 11.16 9.18 -8.53
C VAL A 42 11.81 10.14 -7.56
N ILE A 43 11.23 10.27 -6.38
CA ILE A 43 11.70 11.16 -5.31
C ILE A 43 12.03 10.31 -4.07
N VAL A 44 13.26 10.46 -3.57
CA VAL A 44 13.72 9.80 -2.35
C VAL A 44 13.38 10.69 -1.16
N THR A 45 12.30 10.35 -0.48
CA THR A 45 11.80 11.10 0.69
C THR A 45 10.82 10.26 1.49
N ASP A 46 10.40 10.75 2.65
CA ASP A 46 9.34 10.16 3.45
C ASP A 46 7.97 10.30 2.75
N ALA A 47 7.30 9.18 2.53
CA ALA A 47 6.03 9.16 1.81
C ALA A 47 4.89 9.83 2.59
N HIS A 48 4.87 9.66 3.91
CA HIS A 48 3.86 10.24 4.79
C HIS A 48 3.90 11.76 4.77
N ASP A 49 5.09 12.33 4.91
CA ASP A 49 5.30 13.78 4.85
C ASP A 49 5.03 14.35 3.46
N TYR A 50 5.43 13.62 2.41
CA TYR A 50 5.19 14.03 1.03
C TYR A 50 3.70 14.10 0.73
N LEU A 51 2.93 13.10 1.15
CA LEU A 51 1.48 13.09 0.97
C LEU A 51 0.82 14.34 1.56
N ALA A 52 1.14 14.68 2.79
CA ALA A 52 0.53 15.82 3.47
C ALA A 52 0.78 17.15 2.74
N LYS A 53 1.93 17.30 2.09
CA LYS A 53 2.34 18.53 1.39
C LYS A 53 1.84 18.60 -0.05
N HIS A 54 1.72 17.47 -0.75
CA HIS A 54 1.59 17.41 -2.21
C HIS A 54 0.33 16.71 -2.73
N TRP A 55 -0.57 16.25 -1.88
CA TRP A 55 -1.74 15.46 -2.27
C TRP A 55 -2.61 16.14 -3.34
N ARG A 56 -2.69 17.47 -3.35
CA ARG A 56 -3.51 18.25 -4.31
C ARG A 56 -2.97 18.24 -5.73
N GLU A 57 -1.73 17.85 -5.92
CA GLU A 57 -1.03 17.91 -7.22
C GLU A 57 -1.37 16.69 -8.12
N PHE A 58 -2.14 15.73 -7.61
CA PHE A 58 -2.38 14.46 -8.27
C PHE A 58 -3.87 14.16 -8.43
N ASP A 59 -4.21 13.47 -9.51
CA ASP A 59 -5.58 13.01 -9.78
C ASP A 59 -5.87 11.67 -9.11
N PHE A 60 -4.84 10.87 -8.90
CA PHE A 60 -4.92 9.56 -8.29
C PHE A 60 -3.76 9.32 -7.33
N ILE A 61 -4.06 8.80 -6.14
CA ILE A 61 -3.08 8.51 -5.10
C ILE A 61 -3.17 7.02 -4.73
N TRP A 62 -2.06 6.32 -4.90
CA TRP A 62 -1.88 4.96 -4.40
C TRP A 62 -0.93 4.97 -3.21
N SER A 63 -1.31 4.33 -2.10
CA SER A 63 -0.45 4.17 -0.93
C SER A 63 -0.46 2.73 -0.44
N SER A 64 0.72 2.14 -0.33
CA SER A 64 0.93 0.82 0.28
C SER A 64 1.92 0.93 1.45
N PRO A 65 1.49 1.45 2.60
CA PRO A 65 2.38 1.59 3.76
C PRO A 65 2.97 0.25 4.22
N PRO A 66 4.13 0.25 4.88
CA PRO A 66 4.75 -0.98 5.38
C PRO A 66 3.80 -1.80 6.24
N CYS A 67 3.74 -3.11 6.00
CA CYS A 67 2.78 -4.01 6.62
C CYS A 67 3.33 -4.77 7.85
N GLN A 68 4.63 -4.74 8.11
CA GLN A 68 5.29 -5.59 9.10
C GLN A 68 4.69 -5.44 10.51
N SER A 69 4.38 -4.21 10.93
CA SER A 69 3.82 -3.95 12.24
C SER A 69 2.34 -4.35 12.39
N HIS A 70 1.65 -4.65 11.29
CA HIS A 70 0.24 -5.05 11.25
C HIS A 70 0.07 -6.55 11.02
N SER A 71 1.08 -7.23 10.50
CA SER A 71 1.00 -8.60 10.02
C SER A 71 0.77 -9.60 11.15
N LYS A 72 -0.23 -10.48 10.98
CA LYS A 72 -0.49 -11.60 11.89
C LYS A 72 0.69 -12.58 11.95
N VAL A 73 1.34 -12.84 10.83
CA VAL A 73 2.51 -13.72 10.75
C VAL A 73 3.67 -13.15 11.57
N ARG A 74 3.93 -11.85 11.43
CA ARG A 74 4.97 -11.15 12.19
C ARG A 74 4.66 -11.15 13.70
N MET A 75 3.42 -10.90 14.07
CA MET A 75 2.98 -10.94 15.47
C MET A 75 3.19 -12.32 16.08
N MET A 76 2.81 -13.39 15.37
CA MET A 76 3.01 -14.77 15.83
C MET A 76 4.49 -15.12 15.96
N ALA A 77 5.33 -14.72 15.02
CA ALA A 77 6.77 -14.90 15.06
C ALA A 77 7.41 -14.13 16.24
N SER A 78 6.91 -12.96 16.58
CA SER A 78 7.34 -12.21 17.76
C SER A 78 6.93 -12.90 19.05
N LYS A 79 5.74 -13.48 19.12
CA LYS A 79 5.28 -14.27 20.28
C LYS A 79 6.13 -15.53 20.51
N SER A 80 6.62 -16.15 19.45
CA SER A 80 7.51 -17.30 19.55
C SER A 80 8.98 -16.95 19.86
N GLY A 81 9.31 -15.67 19.95
CA GLY A 81 10.66 -15.18 20.25
C GLY A 81 11.60 -15.10 19.04
N SER A 82 11.09 -15.30 17.83
CA SER A 82 11.90 -15.21 16.60
C SER A 82 12.24 -13.77 16.20
N TYR A 83 11.45 -12.82 16.65
CA TYR A 83 11.63 -11.40 16.40
C TYR A 83 11.16 -10.56 17.58
N ASP A 84 11.70 -9.37 17.71
CA ASP A 84 11.21 -8.38 18.67
C ASP A 84 9.77 -7.98 18.34
N ALA A 85 8.98 -7.73 19.37
CA ALA A 85 7.62 -7.19 19.20
C ALA A 85 7.69 -5.75 18.70
N VAL A 86 6.79 -5.41 17.78
CA VAL A 86 6.68 -4.06 17.21
C VAL A 86 5.25 -3.57 17.38
N MET A 87 5.11 -2.34 17.86
CA MET A 87 3.81 -1.69 17.95
C MET A 87 3.26 -1.38 16.55
N PRO A 88 1.93 -1.43 16.35
CA PRO A 88 1.32 -1.06 15.08
C PRO A 88 1.69 0.35 14.66
N ASP A 89 2.18 0.52 13.44
CA ASP A 89 2.47 1.84 12.89
C ASP A 89 1.16 2.55 12.54
N MET A 90 0.82 3.56 13.30
CA MET A 90 -0.43 4.31 13.15
C MET A 90 -0.46 5.20 11.90
N LYS A 91 0.63 5.32 11.15
CA LYS A 91 0.67 6.04 9.87
C LYS A 91 -0.33 5.49 8.85
N LEU A 92 -0.55 4.17 8.83
CA LEU A 92 -1.59 3.56 7.99
C LEU A 92 -2.97 4.20 8.24
N TRP A 93 -3.37 4.27 9.48
CA TRP A 93 -4.69 4.80 9.86
C TRP A 93 -4.78 6.31 9.68
N SER A 94 -3.73 7.04 10.02
CA SER A 94 -3.69 8.47 9.82
C SER A 94 -3.76 8.85 8.33
N GLU A 95 -3.12 8.11 7.44
CA GLU A 95 -3.21 8.34 5.99
C GLU A 95 -4.60 8.04 5.43
N ILE A 96 -5.24 6.95 5.87
CA ILE A 96 -6.61 6.62 5.46
C ILE A 96 -7.58 7.73 5.88
N ILE A 97 -7.53 8.16 7.14
CA ILE A 97 -8.37 9.22 7.67
C ILE A 97 -8.11 10.55 6.92
N PHE A 98 -6.85 10.88 6.70
CA PHE A 98 -6.46 12.07 5.95
C PHE A 98 -7.05 12.04 4.54
N LEU A 99 -6.84 10.98 3.79
CA LEU A 99 -7.31 10.85 2.41
C LEU A 99 -8.84 10.89 2.32
N GLN A 100 -9.54 10.17 3.20
CA GLN A 100 -11.00 10.19 3.22
C GLN A 100 -11.59 11.59 3.42
N ASN A 101 -10.96 12.41 4.25
CA ASN A 101 -11.48 13.73 4.59
C ASN A 101 -10.98 14.82 3.63
N PHE A 102 -9.71 14.82 3.25
CA PHE A 102 -9.13 15.86 2.41
C PHE A 102 -9.51 15.73 0.94
N THR A 103 -9.72 14.51 0.44
CA THR A 103 -10.19 14.31 -0.95
C THR A 103 -11.70 14.42 -1.11
N LYS A 104 -12.44 14.50 -0.02
CA LYS A 104 -13.89 14.68 -0.04
C LYS A 104 -14.26 15.95 -0.81
N ASN A 105 -15.26 15.86 -1.70
CA ASN A 105 -15.70 16.94 -2.60
C ASN A 105 -14.61 17.43 -3.59
N THR A 106 -13.63 16.59 -3.86
CA THR A 106 -12.65 16.77 -4.94
C THR A 106 -12.79 15.67 -5.98
N ASP A 107 -12.14 15.81 -7.13
CA ASP A 107 -12.06 14.75 -8.15
C ASP A 107 -10.90 13.77 -7.93
N ILE A 108 -10.14 13.96 -6.85
CA ILE A 108 -9.00 13.11 -6.52
C ILE A 108 -9.47 11.75 -6.04
N LYS A 109 -8.98 10.69 -6.67
CA LYS A 109 -9.21 9.30 -6.26
C LYS A 109 -8.02 8.77 -5.50
N PHE A 110 -8.27 7.91 -4.50
CA PHE A 110 -7.22 7.24 -3.79
C PHE A 110 -7.52 5.76 -3.52
N VAL A 111 -6.45 5.00 -3.37
CA VAL A 111 -6.46 3.63 -2.82
C VAL A 111 -5.33 3.51 -1.80
N VAL A 112 -5.65 3.03 -0.63
CA VAL A 112 -4.68 2.56 0.37
C VAL A 112 -4.80 1.05 0.47
N GLU A 113 -3.69 0.35 0.43
CA GLU A 113 -3.61 -1.09 0.49
C GLU A 113 -2.75 -1.51 1.68
N ASN A 114 -3.18 -2.53 2.41
CA ASN A 114 -2.36 -3.20 3.43
C ASN A 114 -2.84 -4.64 3.66
N VAL A 115 -2.06 -5.41 4.38
CA VAL A 115 -2.47 -6.75 4.81
C VAL A 115 -3.59 -6.66 5.85
N LYS A 116 -4.41 -7.71 5.93
CA LYS A 116 -5.38 -7.84 7.04
C LYS A 116 -4.60 -7.87 8.36
N PRO A 117 -4.85 -6.89 9.27
CA PRO A 117 -4.11 -6.80 10.51
C PRO A 117 -4.49 -7.91 11.50
N TYR A 118 -3.65 -8.15 12.51
CA TYR A 118 -3.93 -9.10 13.59
C TYR A 118 -4.96 -8.59 14.62
N TYR A 119 -5.36 -7.34 14.50
CA TYR A 119 -6.37 -6.65 15.30
C TYR A 119 -7.53 -6.20 14.42
N GLU A 120 -8.63 -5.74 15.02
CA GLU A 120 -9.75 -5.19 14.25
C GLU A 120 -9.36 -3.86 13.60
N PRO A 121 -9.56 -3.68 12.27
CA PRO A 121 -9.27 -2.43 11.59
C PRO A 121 -9.98 -1.22 12.20
N PHE A 122 -9.27 -0.11 12.40
CA PHE A 122 -9.88 1.13 12.91
C PHE A 122 -10.85 1.77 11.92
N VAL A 123 -10.63 1.57 10.63
CA VAL A 123 -11.49 2.03 9.55
C VAL A 123 -11.93 0.83 8.75
N LYS A 124 -13.24 0.73 8.49
CA LYS A 124 -13.80 -0.36 7.69
C LYS A 124 -13.21 -0.31 6.26
N PRO A 125 -12.64 -1.41 5.74
CA PRO A 125 -12.14 -1.44 4.38
C PRO A 125 -13.27 -1.36 3.36
N THR A 126 -12.96 -0.79 2.19
CA THR A 126 -13.86 -0.71 1.04
C THR A 126 -13.96 -2.05 0.34
N ALA A 127 -12.84 -2.77 0.24
CA ALA A 127 -12.76 -4.08 -0.40
C ALA A 127 -11.71 -4.98 0.26
N LYS A 128 -11.83 -6.27 0.01
CA LYS A 128 -10.87 -7.29 0.44
C LYS A 128 -10.51 -8.16 -0.75
N LEU A 129 -9.23 -8.43 -0.92
CA LEU A 129 -8.71 -9.30 -1.96
C LEU A 129 -7.65 -10.24 -1.38
N GLY A 130 -8.01 -11.51 -1.18
CA GLY A 130 -7.16 -12.46 -0.49
C GLY A 130 -6.82 -12.01 0.94
N ARG A 131 -5.55 -11.81 1.23
CA ARG A 131 -5.05 -11.34 2.52
C ARG A 131 -4.90 -9.82 2.62
N HIS A 132 -5.28 -9.10 1.57
CA HIS A 132 -5.13 -7.65 1.48
C HIS A 132 -6.46 -6.94 1.65
N LEU A 133 -6.42 -5.80 2.34
CA LEU A 133 -7.53 -4.88 2.50
C LEU A 133 -7.24 -3.60 1.72
N PHE A 134 -8.30 -3.02 1.20
CA PHE A 134 -8.25 -1.78 0.42
C PHE A 134 -9.21 -0.74 0.99
N TRP A 135 -8.75 0.48 1.08
CA TRP A 135 -9.54 1.66 1.40
C TRP A 135 -9.49 2.62 0.22
N ALA A 136 -10.65 2.97 -0.30
CA ALA A 136 -10.76 3.84 -1.48
C ALA A 136 -11.98 4.76 -1.36
N ASN A 137 -11.98 5.85 -2.14
CA ASN A 137 -13.12 6.74 -2.25
C ASN A 137 -13.95 6.48 -3.51
N PHE A 138 -13.86 5.30 -4.07
CA PHE A 138 -14.65 4.80 -5.18
C PHE A 138 -14.91 3.30 -5.01
N GLU A 139 -15.88 2.78 -5.75
CA GLU A 139 -16.20 1.35 -5.72
C GLU A 139 -15.08 0.53 -6.40
N ILE A 140 -14.57 -0.45 -5.68
CA ILE A 140 -13.62 -1.43 -6.22
C ILE A 140 -14.43 -2.67 -6.61
N PRO A 141 -14.42 -3.09 -7.90
CA PRO A 141 -15.10 -4.30 -8.32
C PRO A 141 -14.54 -5.52 -7.58
N GLU A 142 -15.43 -6.33 -7.01
CA GLU A 142 -15.05 -7.64 -6.48
C GLU A 142 -14.73 -8.56 -7.65
N THR A 143 -13.46 -8.85 -7.84
CA THR A 143 -13.04 -9.96 -8.70
C THR A 143 -12.89 -11.19 -7.84
N GLU A 144 -13.61 -12.27 -8.17
CA GLU A 144 -13.30 -13.58 -7.61
C GLU A 144 -11.87 -13.96 -8.04
N ILE A 145 -10.92 -13.75 -7.15
CA ILE A 145 -9.64 -14.44 -7.29
C ILE A 145 -9.96 -15.88 -6.90
N LYS A 146 -10.01 -16.73 -7.91
CA LYS A 146 -9.87 -18.17 -7.68
C LYS A 146 -8.52 -18.32 -7.00
N ASP A 147 -8.52 -18.70 -5.73
CA ASP A 147 -7.33 -19.13 -5.02
C ASP A 147 -6.76 -20.36 -5.76
N GLY A 148 -6.03 -20.09 -6.83
CA GLY A 148 -5.31 -21.10 -7.58
C GLY A 148 -4.00 -21.40 -6.91
N LEU A 149 -4.02 -21.92 -5.69
CA LEU A 149 -2.92 -22.65 -5.04
C LEU A 149 -3.45 -23.26 -3.73
N THR A 150 -4.39 -24.16 -3.84
CA THR A 150 -4.45 -25.24 -2.85
C THR A 150 -3.21 -26.11 -3.09
N HIS A 151 -2.18 -25.91 -2.27
CA HIS A 151 -1.18 -26.94 -2.08
C HIS A 151 -1.84 -28.15 -1.41
N ASN A 152 -2.48 -28.95 -2.20
CA ASN A 152 -2.74 -30.34 -1.91
C ASN A 152 -2.06 -31.15 -3.02
N GLU A 153 -0.80 -31.49 -2.76
CA GLU A 153 -0.16 -32.72 -3.23
C GLU A 153 1.21 -32.84 -2.61
N ARG A 154 1.26 -33.13 -1.32
CA ARG A 154 2.31 -33.99 -0.79
C ARG A 154 1.65 -35.31 -0.40
N GLY A 155 1.31 -36.04 -1.40
CA GLY A 155 1.08 -37.46 -1.31
C GLY A 155 2.30 -38.19 -1.83
N ARG A 156 2.96 -38.91 -0.93
CA ARG A 156 3.94 -39.98 -1.13
C ARG A 156 5.39 -39.58 -1.29
#